data_4168d2866fd45acb3272b363c01169fd
#
_entry.id   4168d2866fd45acb3272b363c01169fd
#
_cell.length_a   1.000
_cell.length_b   1.000
_cell.length_c   1.000
_cell.angle_alpha   90.00
_cell.angle_beta   90.00
_cell.angle_gamma   90.00
#
_symmetry.space_group_name_H-M   'P 1'
#
loop_
_entity.id
_entity.type
_entity.pdbx_description
1 polymer ?
#
loop_
_entity_poly.entity_id
_entity_poly.type
_entity_poly.pdbx_seq_one_letter_code
_entity_poly.pdbx_strand_id
1 'polypeptide(L)'
;IPVEHTALAIGSRGADLVHHGGGTAPLWGRGPRVVTVHDLQYLRLPQYFTRARLTYLRAMMGQSVRRATVVTTPTAYVATTVTEAFGIDPDRIVVVPHGVPAPRTSADEIAATRERYLGADDRGGRLVLLPAITHPHKGHLRLISAFARWSTPADRLVLIGGAGAAEQDVMNAIRTSDVAERIDRPGRVDDDQRDSLIAAADVLVLPSEEEGFGAPVIEAMAAGTPVVVSDIPALVEVGGGAAVVATEGIDTLAEALETAVADRDRLIAAGLERSRHFTTATSGAALAAAYRKAVGMGEKTP
;
A
#
# COMPACT_ATOMS: atom_id res chain seq x y z
N ILE A 1 -18.91 7.79 -12.30
CA ILE A 1 -20.13 7.97 -11.48
C ILE A 1 -21.40 7.58 -12.25
N PRO A 2 -21.74 8.18 -13.43
CA PRO A 2 -22.97 7.78 -14.14
C PRO A 2 -22.97 6.31 -14.56
N VAL A 3 -21.85 5.78 -15.04
CA VAL A 3 -21.69 4.39 -15.48
C VAL A 3 -21.92 3.41 -14.32
N GLU A 4 -21.34 3.67 -13.15
CA GLU A 4 -21.47 2.83 -11.96
C GLU A 4 -22.93 2.72 -11.49
N HIS A 5 -23.65 3.84 -11.46
CA HIS A 5 -25.02 3.88 -10.93
C HIS A 5 -26.11 3.54 -11.95
N THR A 6 -25.77 3.41 -13.22
CA THR A 6 -26.72 3.10 -14.28
C THR A 6 -26.34 1.82 -15.04
N ALA A 7 -25.30 1.85 -15.85
CA ALA A 7 -24.96 0.76 -16.74
C ALA A 7 -24.55 -0.52 -15.98
N LEU A 8 -23.75 -0.40 -14.90
CA LEU A 8 -23.37 -1.56 -14.10
C LEU A 8 -24.57 -2.18 -13.36
N ALA A 9 -25.45 -1.35 -12.82
CA ALA A 9 -26.65 -1.85 -12.12
C ALA A 9 -27.64 -2.54 -13.07
N ILE A 10 -27.70 -2.15 -14.34
CA ILE A 10 -28.51 -2.81 -15.38
C ILE A 10 -27.80 -4.06 -15.89
N GLY A 11 -26.50 -3.97 -16.20
CA GLY A 11 -25.71 -5.06 -16.75
C GLY A 11 -25.47 -6.22 -15.79
N SER A 12 -25.63 -5.99 -14.48
CA SER A 12 -25.52 -7.03 -13.45
C SER A 12 -26.83 -7.78 -13.15
N ARG A 13 -27.91 -7.51 -13.91
CA ARG A 13 -29.17 -8.24 -13.76
C ARG A 13 -28.97 -9.72 -14.09
N GLY A 14 -29.40 -10.59 -13.18
CA GLY A 14 -29.24 -12.04 -13.32
C GLY A 14 -27.93 -12.61 -12.80
N ALA A 15 -27.02 -11.77 -12.27
CA ALA A 15 -25.86 -12.24 -11.55
C ALA A 15 -26.27 -12.74 -10.15
N ASP A 16 -25.71 -13.87 -9.71
CA ASP A 16 -25.93 -14.43 -8.37
C ASP A 16 -25.33 -13.53 -7.28
N LEU A 17 -24.27 -12.77 -7.62
CA LEU A 17 -23.57 -11.86 -6.74
C LEU A 17 -22.91 -10.74 -7.57
N VAL A 18 -22.86 -9.53 -7.02
CA VAL A 18 -22.10 -8.40 -7.61
C VAL A 18 -21.05 -7.91 -6.63
N HIS A 19 -19.79 -7.83 -7.08
CA HIS A 19 -18.70 -7.29 -6.28
C HIS A 19 -18.27 -5.91 -6.79
N HIS A 20 -18.31 -4.90 -5.90
CA HIS A 20 -17.89 -3.55 -6.13
C HIS A 20 -16.53 -3.31 -5.47
N GLY A 21 -15.44 -3.32 -6.26
CA GLY A 21 -14.07 -3.18 -5.76
C GLY A 21 -13.63 -1.75 -5.41
N GLY A 22 -14.44 -0.74 -5.73
CA GLY A 22 -14.06 0.68 -5.60
C GLY A 22 -14.63 1.41 -4.37
N GLY A 23 -15.13 0.71 -3.37
CA GLY A 23 -15.67 1.29 -2.13
C GLY A 23 -17.10 1.80 -2.23
N THR A 24 -17.58 2.14 -3.42
CA THR A 24 -18.95 2.60 -3.66
C THR A 24 -19.72 1.62 -4.53
N ALA A 25 -21.04 1.58 -4.36
CA ALA A 25 -21.95 0.72 -5.10
C ALA A 25 -23.23 1.48 -5.49
N PRO A 26 -23.95 1.07 -6.54
CA PRO A 26 -25.24 1.63 -6.87
C PRO A 26 -26.22 1.54 -5.69
N LEU A 27 -27.03 2.58 -5.51
CA LEU A 27 -28.06 2.61 -4.45
C LEU A 27 -29.26 1.70 -4.74
N TRP A 28 -29.35 1.19 -5.95
CA TRP A 28 -30.43 0.34 -6.45
C TRP A 28 -29.87 -0.91 -7.12
N GLY A 29 -30.67 -1.92 -7.28
CA GLY A 29 -30.31 -3.26 -7.74
C GLY A 29 -30.75 -4.31 -6.72
N ARG A 30 -30.85 -5.56 -7.15
CA ARG A 30 -31.29 -6.71 -6.35
C ARG A 30 -30.16 -7.74 -6.25
N GLY A 31 -30.23 -8.60 -5.24
CA GLY A 31 -29.28 -9.69 -5.03
C GLY A 31 -28.13 -9.35 -4.08
N PRO A 32 -27.33 -10.36 -3.74
CA PRO A 32 -26.18 -10.24 -2.86
C PRO A 32 -25.13 -9.29 -3.42
N ARG A 33 -24.55 -8.45 -2.55
CA ARG A 33 -23.49 -7.50 -2.91
C ARG A 33 -22.32 -7.63 -1.98
N VAL A 34 -21.14 -7.66 -2.56
CA VAL A 34 -19.88 -7.46 -1.86
C VAL A 34 -19.34 -6.08 -2.20
N VAL A 35 -18.88 -5.36 -1.21
CA VAL A 35 -18.23 -4.04 -1.39
C VAL A 35 -16.85 -4.09 -0.73
N THR A 36 -15.78 -3.86 -1.50
CA THR A 36 -14.44 -3.71 -0.92
C THR A 36 -14.22 -2.26 -0.51
N VAL A 37 -13.86 -2.05 0.75
CA VAL A 37 -13.39 -0.76 1.26
C VAL A 37 -11.89 -0.89 1.50
N HIS A 38 -11.09 -0.21 0.68
CA HIS A 38 -9.63 -0.27 0.79
C HIS A 38 -9.10 0.59 1.94
N ASP A 39 -9.70 1.75 2.16
CA ASP A 39 -9.40 2.70 3.23
C ASP A 39 -10.55 3.68 3.43
N LEU A 40 -10.42 4.51 4.45
CA LEU A 40 -11.30 5.64 4.70
C LEU A 40 -10.52 6.97 4.76
N GLN A 41 -9.48 7.12 3.95
CA GLN A 41 -8.63 8.31 3.88
C GLN A 41 -9.42 9.61 3.76
N TYR A 42 -10.53 9.61 3.01
CA TYR A 42 -11.36 10.79 2.81
C TYR A 42 -12.02 11.31 4.11
N LEU A 43 -12.13 10.49 5.15
CA LEU A 43 -12.59 10.90 6.47
C LEU A 43 -11.44 11.46 7.32
N ARG A 44 -10.24 10.88 7.21
CA ARG A 44 -9.08 11.22 8.04
C ARG A 44 -8.26 12.37 7.45
N LEU A 45 -8.13 12.41 6.14
CA LEU A 45 -7.34 13.38 5.38
C LEU A 45 -8.20 14.13 4.34
N PRO A 46 -9.35 14.74 4.72
CA PRO A 46 -10.27 15.36 3.78
C PRO A 46 -9.66 16.50 2.96
N GLN A 47 -8.60 17.15 3.48
CA GLN A 47 -7.88 18.23 2.82
C GLN A 47 -7.19 17.79 1.51
N TYR A 48 -6.92 16.51 1.33
CA TYR A 48 -6.28 15.98 0.11
C TYR A 48 -7.28 15.59 -0.98
N PHE A 49 -8.57 15.80 -0.74
CA PHE A 49 -9.63 15.48 -1.70
C PHE A 49 -10.28 16.76 -2.28
N THR A 50 -10.61 16.72 -3.57
CA THR A 50 -11.44 17.80 -4.13
C THR A 50 -12.82 17.82 -3.48
N ARG A 51 -13.42 19.01 -3.39
CA ARG A 51 -14.77 19.15 -2.77
C ARG A 51 -15.80 18.23 -3.41
N ALA A 52 -15.79 18.10 -4.74
CA ALA A 52 -16.72 17.23 -5.46
C ALA A 52 -16.51 15.75 -5.10
N ARG A 53 -15.26 15.28 -5.06
CA ARG A 53 -14.91 13.91 -4.68
C ARG A 53 -15.30 13.62 -3.23
N LEU A 54 -14.99 14.53 -2.33
CA LEU A 54 -15.29 14.40 -0.91
C LEU A 54 -16.81 14.33 -0.66
N THR A 55 -17.58 15.21 -1.29
CA THR A 55 -19.06 15.19 -1.19
C THR A 55 -19.63 13.88 -1.71
N TYR A 56 -19.13 13.40 -2.85
CA TYR A 56 -19.53 12.10 -3.39
C TYR A 56 -19.22 10.94 -2.45
N LEU A 57 -18.00 10.85 -1.94
CA LEU A 57 -17.60 9.77 -1.03
C LEU A 57 -18.40 9.80 0.28
N ARG A 58 -18.62 10.98 0.86
CA ARG A 58 -19.46 11.14 2.07
C ARG A 58 -20.89 10.71 1.86
N ALA A 59 -21.46 10.99 0.68
CA ALA A 59 -22.84 10.63 0.36
C ALA A 59 -22.98 9.12 0.06
N MET A 60 -22.00 8.53 -0.64
CA MET A 60 -22.16 7.21 -1.22
C MET A 60 -21.55 6.07 -0.41
N MET A 61 -20.40 6.28 0.24
CA MET A 61 -19.66 5.22 0.92
C MET A 61 -20.51 4.57 2.02
N GLY A 62 -21.05 5.36 2.94
CA GLY A 62 -21.85 4.83 4.04
C GLY A 62 -23.11 4.09 3.57
N GLN A 63 -23.74 4.53 2.50
CA GLN A 63 -24.91 3.85 1.94
C GLN A 63 -24.51 2.54 1.25
N SER A 64 -23.39 2.53 0.52
CA SER A 64 -22.86 1.35 -0.14
C SER A 64 -22.52 0.27 0.88
N VAL A 65 -21.82 0.63 1.93
CA VAL A 65 -21.42 -0.27 3.03
C VAL A 65 -22.64 -0.83 3.77
N ARG A 66 -23.61 0.01 4.15
CA ARG A 66 -24.82 -0.47 4.86
C ARG A 66 -25.69 -1.40 4.03
N ARG A 67 -25.72 -1.22 2.70
CA ARG A 67 -26.49 -2.05 1.76
C ARG A 67 -25.74 -3.28 1.25
N ALA A 68 -24.45 -3.40 1.48
CA ALA A 68 -23.67 -4.57 1.13
C ALA A 68 -24.15 -5.77 1.97
N THR A 69 -24.22 -6.96 1.37
CA THR A 69 -24.41 -8.21 2.09
C THR A 69 -23.18 -8.55 2.89
N VAL A 70 -22.00 -8.38 2.26
CA VAL A 70 -20.69 -8.54 2.87
C VAL A 70 -19.82 -7.34 2.47
N VAL A 71 -19.05 -6.83 3.41
CA VAL A 71 -17.99 -5.83 3.16
C VAL A 71 -16.65 -6.55 3.25
N THR A 72 -15.76 -6.30 2.31
CA THR A 72 -14.38 -6.77 2.40
C THR A 72 -13.42 -5.63 2.67
N THR A 73 -12.41 -5.87 3.49
CA THR A 73 -11.37 -4.90 3.85
C THR A 73 -10.00 -5.56 3.76
N PRO A 74 -8.93 -4.82 3.44
CA PRO A 74 -7.60 -5.42 3.29
C PRO A 74 -6.92 -5.75 4.62
N THR A 75 -7.33 -5.10 5.73
CA THR A 75 -6.76 -5.27 7.07
C THR A 75 -7.86 -5.27 8.13
N ALA A 76 -7.57 -5.82 9.31
CA ALA A 76 -8.44 -5.73 10.47
C ALA A 76 -8.60 -4.28 10.96
N TYR A 77 -7.55 -3.48 10.82
CA TYR A 77 -7.62 -2.05 11.09
C TYR A 77 -8.70 -1.35 10.23
N VAL A 78 -8.70 -1.57 8.92
CA VAL A 78 -9.74 -1.01 8.04
C VAL A 78 -11.13 -1.56 8.40
N ALA A 79 -11.24 -2.84 8.78
CA ALA A 79 -12.50 -3.42 9.26
C ALA A 79 -13.06 -2.68 10.47
N THR A 80 -12.21 -2.40 11.45
CA THR A 80 -12.56 -1.63 12.65
C THR A 80 -13.00 -0.22 12.28
N THR A 81 -12.23 0.49 11.43
CA THR A 81 -12.59 1.86 11.01
C THR A 81 -13.91 1.92 10.25
N VAL A 82 -14.21 0.91 9.42
CA VAL A 82 -15.49 0.80 8.70
C VAL A 82 -16.64 0.54 9.65
N THR A 83 -16.45 -0.34 10.64
CA THR A 83 -17.45 -0.60 11.69
C THR A 83 -17.79 0.65 12.48
N GLU A 84 -16.78 1.38 12.94
CA GLU A 84 -16.93 2.62 13.73
C GLU A 84 -17.59 3.74 12.90
N ALA A 85 -17.14 3.93 11.65
CA ALA A 85 -17.62 5.03 10.80
C ALA A 85 -19.08 4.84 10.35
N PHE A 86 -19.51 3.59 10.13
CA PHE A 86 -20.82 3.33 9.51
C PHE A 86 -21.80 2.53 10.37
N GLY A 87 -21.39 2.08 11.55
CA GLY A 87 -22.24 1.34 12.49
C GLY A 87 -22.77 0.04 11.90
N ILE A 88 -21.96 -0.70 11.14
CA ILE A 88 -22.34 -2.00 10.58
C ILE A 88 -21.89 -3.14 11.50
N ASP A 89 -22.62 -4.25 11.42
CA ASP A 89 -22.28 -5.45 12.14
C ASP A 89 -20.89 -5.98 11.69
N PRO A 90 -19.92 -6.17 12.61
CA PRO A 90 -18.62 -6.75 12.31
C PRO A 90 -18.71 -8.12 11.62
N ASP A 91 -19.72 -8.91 11.92
CA ASP A 91 -19.94 -10.19 11.26
C ASP A 91 -20.19 -10.07 9.76
N ARG A 92 -20.56 -8.90 9.26
CA ARG A 92 -20.69 -8.64 7.82
C ARG A 92 -19.38 -8.26 7.16
N ILE A 93 -18.30 -8.13 7.91
CA ILE A 93 -16.98 -7.79 7.37
C ILE A 93 -16.11 -9.04 7.24
N VAL A 94 -15.41 -9.16 6.14
CA VAL A 94 -14.41 -10.20 5.89
C VAL A 94 -13.10 -9.53 5.51
N VAL A 95 -12.05 -9.82 6.26
CA VAL A 95 -10.70 -9.33 5.93
C VAL A 95 -10.17 -10.17 4.76
N VAL A 96 -9.87 -9.48 3.65
CA VAL A 96 -9.30 -10.05 2.43
C VAL A 96 -8.00 -9.32 2.14
N PRO A 97 -6.86 -9.78 2.66
CA PRO A 97 -5.57 -9.13 2.42
C PRO A 97 -5.22 -9.13 0.94
N HIS A 98 -4.47 -8.13 0.49
CA HIS A 98 -3.93 -8.16 -0.87
C HIS A 98 -2.94 -9.31 -1.03
N GLY A 99 -3.12 -10.10 -2.08
CA GLY A 99 -2.18 -11.15 -2.45
C GLY A 99 -1.06 -10.59 -3.32
N VAL A 100 0.17 -10.89 -2.96
CA VAL A 100 1.36 -10.49 -3.70
C VAL A 100 1.88 -11.71 -4.48
N PRO A 101 2.17 -11.58 -5.79
CA PRO A 101 2.79 -12.64 -6.57
C PRO A 101 4.22 -12.90 -6.08
N ALA A 102 4.72 -14.09 -6.33
CA ALA A 102 6.12 -14.40 -6.06
C ALA A 102 7.04 -13.47 -6.90
N PRO A 103 8.15 -12.99 -6.33
CA PRO A 103 9.13 -12.19 -7.08
C PRO A 103 9.64 -12.95 -8.30
N ARG A 104 9.86 -12.24 -9.41
CA ARG A 104 10.31 -12.81 -10.69
C ARG A 104 11.69 -12.30 -11.12
N THR A 105 12.29 -11.40 -10.36
CA THR A 105 13.54 -10.74 -10.68
C THR A 105 14.71 -11.69 -10.55
N SER A 106 15.56 -11.74 -11.56
CA SER A 106 16.80 -12.54 -11.58
C SER A 106 17.95 -11.81 -10.85
N ALA A 107 18.98 -12.56 -10.48
CA ALA A 107 20.17 -11.98 -9.87
C ALA A 107 20.89 -11.00 -10.80
N ASP A 108 20.88 -11.24 -12.11
CA ASP A 108 21.50 -10.36 -13.11
C ASP A 108 20.75 -9.02 -13.22
N GLU A 109 19.41 -9.03 -13.18
CA GLU A 109 18.59 -7.81 -13.17
C GLU A 109 18.78 -6.99 -11.89
N ILE A 110 18.92 -7.66 -10.75
CA ILE A 110 19.26 -7.01 -9.48
C ILE A 110 20.64 -6.34 -9.57
N ALA A 111 21.65 -7.06 -10.06
CA ALA A 111 23.00 -6.53 -10.22
C ALA A 111 23.04 -5.33 -11.17
N ALA A 112 22.37 -5.43 -12.34
CA ALA A 112 22.29 -4.34 -13.31
C ALA A 112 21.57 -3.11 -12.74
N THR A 113 20.53 -3.32 -11.91
CA THR A 113 19.82 -2.24 -11.23
C THR A 113 20.72 -1.55 -10.21
N ARG A 114 21.46 -2.30 -9.40
CA ARG A 114 22.43 -1.73 -8.45
C ARG A 114 23.53 -0.96 -9.18
N GLU A 115 24.11 -1.52 -10.23
CA GLU A 115 25.12 -0.83 -11.05
C GLU A 115 24.60 0.50 -11.63
N ARG A 116 23.37 0.51 -12.11
CA ARG A 116 22.73 1.73 -12.65
C ARG A 116 22.66 2.87 -11.64
N TYR A 117 22.32 2.58 -10.39
CA TYR A 117 22.08 3.62 -9.36
C TYR A 117 23.30 3.88 -8.46
N LEU A 118 24.09 2.86 -8.15
CA LEU A 118 25.24 2.96 -7.25
C LEU A 118 26.59 3.07 -8.01
N GLY A 119 26.58 2.71 -9.31
CA GLY A 119 27.78 2.66 -10.14
C GLY A 119 28.46 1.28 -10.10
N ALA A 120 29.34 1.02 -11.09
CA ALA A 120 30.02 -0.27 -11.26
C ALA A 120 30.90 -0.69 -10.06
N ASP A 121 31.40 0.28 -9.30
CA ASP A 121 32.28 -0.01 -8.16
C ASP A 121 31.49 -0.38 -6.89
N ASP A 122 30.14 -0.25 -6.89
CA ASP A 122 29.24 -0.40 -5.73
C ASP A 122 29.98 -0.17 -4.39
N ARG A 123 30.48 1.05 -4.16
CA ARG A 123 31.42 1.43 -3.07
C ARG A 123 30.85 1.24 -1.66
N GLY A 124 30.02 0.22 -1.47
CA GLY A 124 29.27 -0.01 -0.23
C GLY A 124 28.15 0.99 -0.03
N GLY A 125 27.66 1.60 -1.12
CA GLY A 125 26.50 2.48 -1.12
C GLY A 125 25.21 1.70 -0.89
N ARG A 126 24.25 2.37 -0.26
CA ARG A 126 22.92 1.80 0.04
C ARG A 126 21.88 2.42 -0.89
N LEU A 127 20.99 1.57 -1.40
CA LEU A 127 19.87 1.96 -2.24
C LEU A 127 18.59 2.01 -1.40
N VAL A 128 18.05 3.20 -1.20
CA VAL A 128 16.77 3.43 -0.49
C VAL A 128 15.67 3.65 -1.53
N LEU A 129 14.56 2.96 -1.40
CA LEU A 129 13.45 3.01 -2.35
C LEU A 129 12.14 3.47 -1.70
N LEU A 130 11.42 4.41 -2.35
CA LEU A 130 10.03 4.72 -2.07
C LEU A 130 9.18 4.53 -3.33
N PRO A 131 8.37 3.47 -3.43
CA PRO A 131 7.48 3.22 -4.55
C PRO A 131 6.07 3.79 -4.29
N ALA A 132 5.89 5.08 -4.50
CA ALA A 132 4.60 5.73 -4.27
C ALA A 132 4.32 6.89 -5.24
N ILE A 133 3.04 7.10 -5.58
CA ILE A 133 2.58 8.32 -6.25
C ILE A 133 2.86 9.51 -5.31
N THR A 134 3.30 10.66 -5.84
CA THR A 134 3.60 11.86 -5.06
C THR A 134 2.34 12.55 -4.52
N HIS A 135 1.58 11.84 -3.70
CA HIS A 135 0.52 12.45 -2.90
C HIS A 135 1.09 12.96 -1.56
N PRO A 136 0.54 14.04 -0.98
CA PRO A 136 1.07 14.64 0.25
C PRO A 136 1.24 13.61 1.39
N HIS A 137 0.22 12.75 1.60
CA HIS A 137 0.21 11.74 2.66
C HIS A 137 1.20 10.58 2.46
N LYS A 138 1.93 10.51 1.34
CA LYS A 138 2.93 9.45 1.10
C LYS A 138 4.30 9.75 1.70
N GLY A 139 4.50 10.92 2.29
CA GLY A 139 5.65 11.25 3.11
C GLY A 139 6.97 11.47 2.38
N HIS A 140 6.94 11.75 1.06
CA HIS A 140 8.15 12.01 0.25
C HIS A 140 9.06 13.09 0.86
N LEU A 141 8.48 14.22 1.30
CA LEU A 141 9.24 15.33 1.85
C LEU A 141 9.97 14.93 3.15
N ARG A 142 9.28 14.16 3.99
CA ARG A 142 9.85 13.62 5.23
C ARG A 142 11.03 12.67 4.94
N LEU A 143 10.87 11.79 3.94
CA LEU A 143 11.93 10.86 3.54
C LEU A 143 13.13 11.58 2.94
N ILE A 144 12.94 12.58 2.07
CA ILE A 144 14.04 13.38 1.52
C ILE A 144 14.86 14.02 2.65
N SER A 145 14.18 14.61 3.64
CA SER A 145 14.86 15.23 4.80
C SER A 145 15.57 14.21 5.69
N ALA A 146 14.95 13.05 5.94
CA ALA A 146 15.58 11.97 6.72
C ALA A 146 16.78 11.36 5.98
N PHE A 147 16.67 11.16 4.66
CA PHE A 147 17.77 10.69 3.83
C PHE A 147 18.95 11.67 3.83
N ALA A 148 18.71 12.96 3.69
CA ALA A 148 19.76 13.98 3.76
C ALA A 148 20.52 13.93 5.09
N ARG A 149 19.84 13.61 6.19
CA ARG A 149 20.43 13.55 7.53
C ARG A 149 21.21 12.26 7.80
N TRP A 150 20.77 11.15 7.24
CA TRP A 150 21.30 9.81 7.52
C TRP A 150 22.36 9.34 6.52
N SER A 151 22.23 9.70 5.25
CA SER A 151 22.97 9.09 4.16
C SER A 151 24.41 9.54 4.05
N THR A 152 25.26 8.66 3.53
CA THR A 152 26.63 8.94 3.11
C THR A 152 26.71 9.35 1.63
N PRO A 153 27.84 9.86 1.13
CA PRO A 153 27.98 10.22 -0.30
C PRO A 153 27.78 9.03 -1.28
N ALA A 154 27.95 7.80 -0.82
CA ALA A 154 27.75 6.60 -1.65
C ALA A 154 26.28 6.19 -1.80
N ASP A 155 25.41 6.61 -0.87
CA ASP A 155 24.00 6.20 -0.85
C ASP A 155 23.16 6.88 -1.93
N ARG A 156 22.09 6.21 -2.37
CA ARG A 156 21.10 6.73 -3.32
C ARG A 156 19.70 6.56 -2.80
N LEU A 157 18.86 7.56 -3.07
CA LEU A 157 17.41 7.50 -2.85
C LEU A 157 16.72 7.48 -4.19
N VAL A 158 15.87 6.47 -4.42
CA VAL A 158 15.06 6.36 -5.64
C VAL A 158 13.59 6.50 -5.29
N LEU A 159 12.93 7.47 -5.92
CA LEU A 159 11.51 7.78 -5.72
C LEU A 159 10.76 7.40 -7.01
N ILE A 160 10.10 6.24 -7.04
CA ILE A 160 9.30 5.81 -8.20
C ILE A 160 7.80 6.00 -7.97
N GLY A 161 7.06 6.06 -9.05
CA GLY A 161 5.60 6.23 -9.03
C GLY A 161 5.15 7.44 -9.84
N GLY A 162 3.85 7.52 -10.13
CA GLY A 162 3.28 8.61 -10.93
C GLY A 162 3.32 9.97 -10.23
N ALA A 163 3.21 11.03 -11.01
CA ALA A 163 3.04 12.39 -10.51
C ALA A 163 1.66 12.52 -9.83
N GLY A 164 1.64 12.99 -8.60
CA GLY A 164 0.46 13.29 -7.80
C GLY A 164 0.37 14.77 -7.42
N ALA A 165 -0.51 15.10 -6.49
CA ALA A 165 -0.77 16.49 -6.09
C ALA A 165 0.44 17.19 -5.44
N ALA A 166 1.39 16.45 -4.86
CA ALA A 166 2.60 17.00 -4.25
C ALA A 166 3.84 16.93 -5.18
N GLU A 167 3.70 16.60 -6.46
CA GLU A 167 4.86 16.43 -7.36
C GLU A 167 5.76 17.67 -7.37
N GLN A 168 5.17 18.87 -7.49
CA GLN A 168 5.94 20.10 -7.54
C GLN A 168 6.72 20.36 -6.22
N ASP A 169 6.11 20.06 -5.08
CA ASP A 169 6.74 20.21 -3.77
C ASP A 169 7.89 19.21 -3.60
N VAL A 170 7.70 17.96 -4.05
CA VAL A 170 8.73 16.93 -4.04
C VAL A 170 9.91 17.33 -4.93
N MET A 171 9.66 17.79 -6.16
CA MET A 171 10.71 18.25 -7.07
C MET A 171 11.47 19.47 -6.49
N ASN A 172 10.76 20.39 -5.84
CA ASN A 172 11.38 21.53 -5.17
C ASN A 172 12.24 21.06 -3.99
N ALA A 173 11.76 20.13 -3.16
CA ALA A 173 12.53 19.59 -2.03
C ALA A 173 13.79 18.88 -2.51
N ILE A 174 13.73 18.08 -3.57
CA ILE A 174 14.91 17.46 -4.19
C ILE A 174 15.91 18.55 -4.59
N ARG A 175 15.48 19.53 -5.40
CA ARG A 175 16.35 20.57 -5.95
C ARG A 175 17.04 21.42 -4.89
N THR A 176 16.39 21.65 -3.75
CA THR A 176 16.91 22.49 -2.66
C THR A 176 17.64 21.69 -1.58
N SER A 177 17.69 20.36 -1.71
CA SER A 177 18.39 19.49 -0.76
C SER A 177 19.89 19.48 -1.03
N ASP A 178 20.70 19.40 0.04
CA ASP A 178 22.15 19.22 -0.04
C ASP A 178 22.55 17.86 -0.64
N VAL A 179 21.57 16.97 -0.83
CA VAL A 179 21.74 15.63 -1.38
C VAL A 179 21.05 15.45 -2.75
N ALA A 180 20.72 16.54 -3.43
CA ALA A 180 19.96 16.54 -4.69
C ALA A 180 20.53 15.57 -5.74
N GLU A 181 21.86 15.52 -5.91
CA GLU A 181 22.54 14.64 -6.87
C GLU A 181 22.49 13.14 -6.51
N ARG A 182 21.99 12.83 -5.33
CA ARG A 182 21.85 11.47 -4.79
C ARG A 182 20.41 10.98 -4.73
N ILE A 183 19.48 11.77 -5.30
CA ILE A 183 18.06 11.47 -5.33
C ILE A 183 17.61 11.35 -6.78
N ASP A 184 17.18 10.16 -7.16
CA ASP A 184 16.62 9.86 -8.47
C ASP A 184 15.10 9.86 -8.41
N ARG A 185 14.47 10.60 -9.33
CA ARG A 185 13.01 10.63 -9.50
C ARG A 185 12.63 10.26 -10.94
N PRO A 186 12.72 8.97 -11.34
CA PRO A 186 12.42 8.57 -12.71
C PRO A 186 10.93 8.65 -13.07
N GLY A 187 10.06 8.85 -12.10
CA GLY A 187 8.62 8.88 -12.32
C GLY A 187 8.03 7.47 -12.30
N ARG A 188 7.02 7.25 -13.15
CA ARG A 188 6.40 5.93 -13.30
C ARG A 188 7.33 5.02 -14.11
N VAL A 189 7.63 3.87 -13.55
CA VAL A 189 8.38 2.78 -14.20
C VAL A 189 7.41 1.65 -14.56
N ASP A 190 7.82 0.72 -15.41
CA ASP A 190 7.08 -0.52 -15.67
C ASP A 190 7.19 -1.51 -14.50
N ASP A 191 6.43 -2.60 -14.57
CA ASP A 191 6.37 -3.57 -13.49
C ASP A 191 7.70 -4.32 -13.29
N ASP A 192 8.42 -4.66 -14.37
CA ASP A 192 9.70 -5.36 -14.29
C ASP A 192 10.78 -4.46 -13.66
N GLN A 193 10.83 -3.19 -14.04
CA GLN A 193 11.73 -2.20 -13.43
C GLN A 193 11.39 -1.96 -11.96
N ARG A 194 10.10 -1.92 -11.60
CA ARG A 194 9.66 -1.78 -10.21
C ARG A 194 10.11 -2.96 -9.38
N ASP A 195 9.88 -4.17 -9.86
CA ASP A 195 10.22 -5.41 -9.16
C ASP A 195 11.74 -5.53 -8.98
N SER A 196 12.51 -5.16 -10.02
CA SER A 196 13.98 -5.12 -9.95
C SER A 196 14.48 -4.08 -8.94
N LEU A 197 13.87 -2.90 -8.89
CA LEU A 197 14.21 -1.87 -7.89
C LEU A 197 13.87 -2.31 -6.46
N ILE A 198 12.73 -2.97 -6.26
CA ILE A 198 12.35 -3.50 -4.95
C ILE A 198 13.39 -4.54 -4.49
N ALA A 199 13.75 -5.49 -5.36
CA ALA A 199 14.71 -6.54 -5.03
C ALA A 199 16.15 -6.02 -4.86
N ALA A 200 16.53 -4.94 -5.58
CA ALA A 200 17.86 -4.34 -5.50
C ALA A 200 18.06 -3.39 -4.32
N ALA A 201 16.97 -2.91 -3.71
CA ALA A 201 17.03 -1.96 -2.62
C ALA A 201 17.58 -2.58 -1.33
N ASP A 202 18.37 -1.79 -0.59
CA ASP A 202 18.80 -2.17 0.75
C ASP A 202 17.70 -1.92 1.78
N VAL A 203 16.86 -0.92 1.54
CA VAL A 203 15.68 -0.60 2.37
C VAL A 203 14.56 -0.03 1.50
N LEU A 204 13.36 -0.60 1.61
CA LEU A 204 12.14 0.03 1.11
C LEU A 204 11.48 0.82 2.23
N VAL A 205 11.09 2.07 1.95
CA VAL A 205 10.47 2.96 2.95
C VAL A 205 9.06 3.32 2.53
N LEU A 206 8.11 3.17 3.45
CA LEU A 206 6.73 3.61 3.25
C LEU A 206 6.31 4.57 4.39
N PRO A 207 6.72 5.85 4.32
CA PRO A 207 6.55 6.84 5.38
C PRO A 207 5.17 7.54 5.29
N SER A 208 4.12 6.80 5.00
CA SER A 208 2.79 7.33 4.76
C SER A 208 2.11 7.80 6.04
N GLU A 209 1.23 8.81 5.94
CA GLU A 209 0.36 9.28 7.04
C GLU A 209 -0.89 8.41 7.19
N GLU A 210 -1.33 7.76 6.12
CA GLU A 210 -2.50 6.89 6.09
C GLU A 210 -2.36 5.84 4.98
N GLU A 211 -2.71 4.61 5.31
CA GLU A 211 -2.77 3.47 4.38
C GLU A 211 -3.91 2.52 4.80
N GLY A 212 -4.44 1.80 3.82
CA GLY A 212 -5.35 0.69 4.11
C GLY A 212 -4.64 -0.67 4.18
N PHE A 213 -3.47 -0.81 3.51
CA PHE A 213 -2.69 -2.04 3.47
C PHE A 213 -1.19 -1.80 3.30
N GLY A 214 -0.78 -1.08 2.24
CA GLY A 214 0.64 -0.91 1.92
C GLY A 214 1.23 -2.11 1.17
N ALA A 215 0.69 -2.47 0.02
CA ALA A 215 1.18 -3.59 -0.79
C ALA A 215 2.71 -3.61 -1.00
N PRO A 216 3.40 -2.46 -1.22
CA PRO A 216 4.85 -2.45 -1.35
C PRO A 216 5.62 -3.04 -0.15
N VAL A 217 5.04 -3.04 1.05
CA VAL A 217 5.63 -3.68 2.24
C VAL A 217 5.81 -5.18 2.01
N ILE A 218 4.74 -5.84 1.56
CA ILE A 218 4.78 -7.28 1.33
C ILE A 218 5.55 -7.64 0.06
N GLU A 219 5.49 -6.80 -0.97
CA GLU A 219 6.30 -6.96 -2.19
C GLU A 219 7.80 -6.95 -1.85
N ALA A 220 8.25 -6.00 -1.01
CA ALA A 220 9.62 -5.93 -0.54
C ALA A 220 10.01 -7.11 0.34
N MET A 221 9.17 -7.48 1.30
CA MET A 221 9.40 -8.65 2.16
C MET A 221 9.54 -9.94 1.36
N ALA A 222 8.69 -10.13 0.33
CA ALA A 222 8.77 -11.29 -0.55
C ALA A 222 10.05 -11.30 -1.40
N ALA A 223 10.59 -10.13 -1.74
CA ALA A 223 11.85 -9.97 -2.46
C ALA A 223 13.10 -10.06 -1.55
N GLY A 224 12.91 -10.18 -0.23
CA GLY A 224 14.02 -10.18 0.73
C GLY A 224 14.60 -8.78 1.01
N THR A 225 13.81 -7.75 0.83
CA THR A 225 14.19 -6.36 1.07
C THR A 225 13.67 -5.90 2.43
N PRO A 226 14.52 -5.40 3.35
CA PRO A 226 14.12 -4.78 4.60
C PRO A 226 13.17 -3.61 4.40
N VAL A 227 12.23 -3.43 5.32
CA VAL A 227 11.17 -2.42 5.20
C VAL A 227 11.13 -1.51 6.42
N VAL A 228 11.04 -0.20 6.16
CA VAL A 228 10.72 0.82 7.15
C VAL A 228 9.33 1.38 6.85
N VAL A 229 8.47 1.42 7.86
CA VAL A 229 7.09 1.92 7.74
C VAL A 229 6.79 2.99 8.80
N SER A 230 5.83 3.85 8.53
CA SER A 230 5.27 4.73 9.57
C SER A 230 4.51 3.93 10.63
N ASP A 231 4.43 4.50 11.83
CA ASP A 231 3.61 3.99 12.94
C ASP A 231 2.12 4.30 12.69
N ILE A 232 1.57 3.66 11.67
CA ILE A 232 0.12 3.67 11.37
C ILE A 232 -0.42 2.25 11.44
N PRO A 233 -1.60 2.03 12.03
CA PRO A 233 -2.05 0.70 12.40
C PRO A 233 -2.10 -0.29 11.23
N ALA A 234 -2.49 0.13 10.03
CA ALA A 234 -2.51 -0.76 8.86
C ALA A 234 -1.11 -1.26 8.48
N LEU A 235 -0.10 -0.40 8.51
CA LEU A 235 1.27 -0.78 8.17
C LEU A 235 1.92 -1.63 9.27
N VAL A 236 1.62 -1.32 10.53
CA VAL A 236 2.05 -2.14 11.69
C VAL A 236 1.42 -3.54 11.63
N GLU A 237 0.12 -3.63 11.30
CA GLU A 237 -0.58 -4.90 11.11
C GLU A 237 0.04 -5.70 9.96
N VAL A 238 0.26 -5.09 8.81
CA VAL A 238 0.82 -5.76 7.62
C VAL A 238 2.28 -6.14 7.86
N GLY A 239 3.08 -5.27 8.46
CA GLY A 239 4.48 -5.52 8.78
C GLY A 239 4.69 -6.63 9.81
N GLY A 240 3.80 -6.74 10.81
CA GLY A 240 3.75 -7.87 11.76
C GLY A 240 5.06 -8.14 12.51
N GLY A 241 5.84 -7.10 12.84
CA GLY A 241 7.15 -7.23 13.50
C GLY A 241 8.32 -7.53 12.57
N ALA A 242 8.08 -7.70 11.27
CA ALA A 242 9.10 -7.89 10.24
C ALA A 242 9.52 -6.57 9.55
N ALA A 243 8.92 -5.44 9.94
CA ALA A 243 9.29 -4.11 9.51
C ALA A 243 9.83 -3.29 10.68
N VAL A 244 10.70 -2.31 10.40
CA VAL A 244 11.07 -1.28 11.36
C VAL A 244 10.00 -0.20 11.33
N VAL A 245 9.46 0.14 12.50
CA VAL A 245 8.41 1.14 12.63
C VAL A 245 9.04 2.48 13.02
N ALA A 246 8.88 3.48 12.17
CA ALA A 246 9.31 4.86 12.44
C ALA A 246 8.12 5.66 12.99
N THR A 247 8.24 6.19 14.20
CA THR A 247 7.30 7.15 14.74
C THR A 247 7.35 8.48 13.97
N GLU A 248 6.49 9.42 14.30
CA GLU A 248 6.46 10.71 13.61
C GLU A 248 7.77 11.50 13.85
N GLY A 249 8.31 12.06 12.77
CA GLY A 249 9.52 12.89 12.82
C GLY A 249 10.55 12.49 11.75
N ILE A 250 11.47 13.44 11.46
CA ILE A 250 12.59 13.23 10.53
C ILE A 250 13.66 12.37 11.18
N ASP A 251 13.98 12.65 12.45
CA ASP A 251 15.02 11.96 13.19
C ASP A 251 14.70 10.50 13.41
N THR A 252 13.47 10.22 13.83
CA THR A 252 12.97 8.84 14.03
C THR A 252 12.96 8.04 12.73
N LEU A 253 12.70 8.69 11.59
CA LEU A 253 12.79 8.03 10.29
C LEU A 253 14.24 7.75 9.90
N ALA A 254 15.17 8.67 10.20
CA ALA A 254 16.61 8.46 9.98
C ALA A 254 17.16 7.33 10.87
N GLU A 255 16.78 7.27 12.14
CA GLU A 255 17.11 6.18 13.07
C GLU A 255 16.53 4.82 12.60
N ALA A 256 15.32 4.83 12.05
CA ALA A 256 14.69 3.63 11.51
C ALA A 256 15.43 3.11 10.25
N LEU A 257 15.93 3.99 9.39
CA LEU A 257 16.80 3.63 8.26
C LEU A 257 18.08 2.95 8.75
N GLU A 258 18.74 3.52 9.77
CA GLU A 258 19.94 2.93 10.37
C GLU A 258 19.65 1.54 10.97
N THR A 259 18.56 1.42 11.70
CA THR A 259 18.12 0.15 12.28
C THR A 259 17.85 -0.90 11.21
N ALA A 260 17.19 -0.50 10.10
CA ALA A 260 16.88 -1.42 9.01
C ALA A 260 18.14 -1.97 8.32
N VAL A 261 19.17 -1.16 8.21
CA VAL A 261 20.47 -1.60 7.67
C VAL A 261 21.22 -2.47 8.66
N ALA A 262 21.29 -2.06 9.92
CA ALA A 262 22.00 -2.82 10.97
C ALA A 262 21.40 -4.21 11.21
N ASP A 263 20.07 -4.33 11.17
CA ASP A 263 19.31 -5.55 11.42
C ASP A 263 18.94 -6.33 10.13
N ARG A 264 19.62 -6.04 9.01
CA ARG A 264 19.27 -6.51 7.67
C ARG A 264 18.91 -8.00 7.62
N ASP A 265 19.80 -8.87 8.07
CA ASP A 265 19.62 -10.33 7.94
C ASP A 265 18.41 -10.82 8.73
N ARG A 266 18.20 -10.29 9.92
CA ARG A 266 17.03 -10.59 10.75
C ARG A 266 15.74 -10.13 10.06
N LEU A 267 15.73 -8.93 9.49
CA LEU A 267 14.55 -8.37 8.81
C LEU A 267 14.23 -9.13 7.52
N ILE A 268 15.24 -9.55 6.76
CA ILE A 268 15.04 -10.39 5.56
C ILE A 268 14.38 -11.71 5.96
N ALA A 269 14.93 -12.43 6.95
CA ALA A 269 14.37 -13.71 7.39
C ALA A 269 12.92 -13.56 7.88
N ALA A 270 12.65 -12.56 8.71
CA ALA A 270 11.32 -12.27 9.23
C ALA A 270 10.34 -11.84 8.12
N GLY A 271 10.81 -11.02 7.16
CA GLY A 271 10.00 -10.54 6.04
C GLY A 271 9.59 -11.66 5.09
N LEU A 272 10.54 -12.54 4.72
CA LEU A 272 10.25 -13.71 3.89
C LEU A 272 9.21 -14.63 4.55
N GLU A 273 9.30 -14.87 5.85
CA GLU A 273 8.30 -15.65 6.57
C GLU A 273 6.94 -14.91 6.60
N ARG A 274 6.95 -13.61 6.89
CA ARG A 274 5.73 -12.79 6.91
C ARG A 274 5.00 -12.78 5.57
N SER A 275 5.72 -12.63 4.46
CA SER A 275 5.15 -12.55 3.11
C SER A 275 4.38 -13.81 2.70
N ARG A 276 4.68 -14.98 3.26
CA ARG A 276 3.96 -16.24 2.99
C ARG A 276 2.48 -16.20 3.36
N HIS A 277 2.09 -15.30 4.26
CA HIS A 277 0.69 -15.11 4.65
C HIS A 277 -0.11 -14.29 3.62
N PHE A 278 0.55 -13.63 2.67
CA PHE A 278 -0.04 -12.69 1.72
C PHE A 278 0.07 -13.14 0.26
N THR A 279 -0.07 -14.44 0.02
CA THR A 279 -0.04 -14.98 -1.34
C THR A 279 -1.35 -14.71 -2.09
N THR A 280 -1.32 -14.75 -3.42
CA THR A 280 -2.53 -14.68 -4.26
C THR A 280 -3.51 -15.80 -3.93
N ALA A 281 -3.02 -16.98 -3.55
CA ALA A 281 -3.85 -18.11 -3.13
C ALA A 281 -4.59 -17.82 -1.81
N THR A 282 -3.89 -17.26 -0.81
CA THR A 282 -4.47 -16.90 0.49
C THR A 282 -5.55 -15.82 0.33
N SER A 283 -5.23 -14.76 -0.44
CA SER A 283 -6.19 -13.69 -0.78
C SER A 283 -7.41 -14.23 -1.52
N GLY A 284 -7.19 -15.08 -2.52
CA GLY A 284 -8.28 -15.72 -3.29
C GLY A 284 -9.18 -16.59 -2.43
N ALA A 285 -8.61 -17.37 -1.50
CA ALA A 285 -9.38 -18.19 -0.57
C ALA A 285 -10.26 -17.34 0.36
N ALA A 286 -9.72 -16.23 0.90
CA ALA A 286 -10.46 -15.27 1.72
C ALA A 286 -11.60 -14.60 0.93
N LEU A 287 -11.33 -14.19 -0.31
CA LEU A 287 -12.35 -13.60 -1.18
C LEU A 287 -13.44 -14.61 -1.54
N ALA A 288 -13.09 -15.85 -1.83
CA ALA A 288 -14.07 -16.92 -2.08
C ALA A 288 -14.93 -17.19 -0.85
N ALA A 289 -14.38 -17.13 0.37
CA ALA A 289 -15.15 -17.23 1.61
C ALA A 289 -16.13 -16.06 1.75
N ALA A 290 -15.72 -14.83 1.44
CA ALA A 290 -16.60 -13.66 1.42
C ALA A 290 -17.76 -13.82 0.43
N TYR A 291 -17.51 -14.38 -0.76
CA TYR A 291 -18.55 -14.65 -1.74
C TYR A 291 -19.54 -15.71 -1.26
N ARG A 292 -19.04 -16.85 -0.72
CA ARG A 292 -19.92 -17.90 -0.15
C ARG A 292 -20.80 -17.33 0.96
N LYS A 293 -20.23 -16.52 1.84
CA LYS A 293 -21.00 -15.83 2.88
C LYS A 293 -22.08 -14.91 2.30
N ALA A 294 -21.77 -14.15 1.25
CA ALA A 294 -22.71 -13.23 0.63
C ALA A 294 -23.92 -13.93 -0.04
N VAL A 295 -23.73 -15.11 -0.63
CA VAL A 295 -24.82 -15.88 -1.26
C VAL A 295 -25.53 -16.82 -0.28
N GLY A 296 -25.24 -16.77 1.01
CA GLY A 296 -25.89 -17.62 2.02
C GLY A 296 -25.39 -19.08 2.02
N MET A 297 -24.28 -19.36 1.35
CA MET A 297 -23.59 -20.65 1.37
C MET A 297 -22.55 -20.68 2.51
N GLY A 298 -22.93 -20.21 3.72
CA GLY A 298 -22.11 -20.36 4.92
C GLY A 298 -21.94 -21.85 5.22
N GLU A 299 -20.79 -22.21 5.81
CA GLU A 299 -20.45 -23.56 6.21
C GLU A 299 -21.66 -24.25 6.87
N LYS A 300 -22.28 -25.19 6.16
CA LYS A 300 -23.02 -26.26 6.83
C LYS A 300 -21.90 -27.08 7.47
N THR A 301 -21.64 -26.85 8.74
CA THR A 301 -20.83 -27.74 9.57
C THR A 301 -21.39 -29.16 9.40
N PRO A 302 -20.57 -30.18 9.11
CA PRO A 302 -21.01 -31.56 8.96
C PRO A 302 -21.59 -32.11 10.25
#